data_86259f3d5f1625efe05c2fe8e78b6772
#
_entry.id   86259f3d5f1625efe05c2fe8e78b6772
#
_cell.length_a   1.000
_cell.length_b   1.000
_cell.length_c   1.000
_cell.angle_alpha   90.00
_cell.angle_beta   90.00
_cell.angle_gamma   90.00
#
_symmetry.space_group_name_H-M   'P 1'
#
loop_
_entity.id
_entity.type
_entity.pdbx_description
1 polymer ?
#
loop_
_entity_poly.entity_id
_entity_poly.type
_entity_poly.pdbx_seq_one_letter_code
_entity_poly.pdbx_strand_id
1 'polypeptide(L)'
;ALGSVKLSRDAEFQGIMPVRGKILNCLKADYERIFKSDIITDLIRVLGCGVEVQTKKTKDLSAFDLENLRWNKVIICTDADVDGYQIRTLILTMIYRLCPTLIQEGYVYIAESPLYEITCKDKTWFAYTDAEKTEIVKKLEGRKLSINRSKGLGENDPEMMWMTTMNPATRRLIKVMPEDMERTMQVFDLLLGDNLQGRKDHIAENGYKYLDQLDVS
;
A
#
# COMPACT_ATOMS: atom_id res chain seq x y z
N ALA A 1 3.04 5.12 -13.16
CA ALA A 1 2.80 3.85 -12.45
C ALA A 1 1.85 2.92 -13.20
N LEU A 2 0.63 3.36 -13.59
CA LEU A 2 -0.36 2.46 -14.22
C LEU A 2 0.16 1.76 -15.49
N GLY A 3 0.91 2.47 -16.34
CA GLY A 3 1.44 1.91 -17.60
C GLY A 3 2.37 0.74 -17.34
N SER A 4 3.40 0.93 -16.52
CA SER A 4 4.39 -0.11 -16.19
C SER A 4 3.75 -1.29 -15.48
N VAL A 5 2.90 -1.04 -14.47
CA VAL A 5 2.19 -2.09 -13.73
C VAL A 5 1.27 -2.90 -14.65
N LYS A 6 0.54 -2.24 -15.57
CA LYS A 6 -0.36 -2.91 -16.52
C LYS A 6 0.40 -3.79 -17.51
N LEU A 7 1.58 -3.36 -17.96
CA LEU A 7 2.42 -4.12 -18.89
C LEU A 7 3.13 -5.29 -18.20
N SER A 8 3.41 -5.18 -16.92
CA SER A 8 4.13 -6.20 -16.14
C SER A 8 3.24 -7.26 -15.50
N ARG A 9 1.92 -7.05 -15.43
CA ARG A 9 1.03 -8.02 -14.78
C ARG A 9 0.87 -9.31 -15.56
N ASP A 10 0.58 -10.40 -14.87
CA ASP A 10 -0.03 -11.58 -15.47
C ASP A 10 -1.55 -11.39 -15.51
N ALA A 11 -2.11 -11.24 -16.72
CA ALA A 11 -3.54 -10.95 -16.91
C ALA A 11 -4.46 -12.11 -16.56
N GLU A 12 -3.95 -13.34 -16.46
CA GLU A 12 -4.75 -14.53 -16.12
C GLU A 12 -5.26 -14.47 -14.68
N PHE A 13 -4.46 -13.91 -13.74
CA PHE A 13 -4.80 -13.91 -12.32
C PHE A 13 -4.58 -12.56 -11.60
N GLN A 14 -4.06 -11.53 -12.27
CA GLN A 14 -3.82 -10.23 -11.68
C GLN A 14 -4.73 -9.14 -12.25
N GLY A 15 -5.65 -8.62 -11.44
CA GLY A 15 -6.40 -7.40 -11.71
C GLY A 15 -5.66 -6.17 -11.20
N ILE A 16 -5.80 -5.03 -11.86
CA ILE A 16 -5.23 -3.76 -11.42
C ILE A 16 -6.32 -2.72 -11.35
N MET A 17 -6.44 -2.09 -10.18
CA MET A 17 -7.31 -0.95 -9.97
C MET A 17 -6.47 0.30 -9.68
N PRO A 18 -6.41 1.26 -10.61
CA PRO A 18 -5.64 2.48 -10.40
C PRO A 18 -6.36 3.42 -9.43
N VAL A 19 -5.59 3.97 -8.49
CA VAL A 19 -6.05 5.05 -7.61
C VAL A 19 -5.30 6.33 -8.00
N ARG A 20 -6.03 7.39 -8.28
CA ARG A 20 -5.46 8.68 -8.66
C ARG A 20 -5.42 9.62 -7.46
N GLY A 21 -4.20 9.84 -6.95
CA GLY A 21 -3.97 10.72 -5.82
C GLY A 21 -4.54 10.20 -4.50
N LYS A 22 -4.65 11.09 -3.53
CA LYS A 22 -5.11 10.79 -2.16
C LYS A 22 -6.62 10.64 -2.16
N ILE A 23 -7.12 9.50 -1.74
CA ILE A 23 -8.56 9.28 -1.56
C ILE A 23 -9.05 9.95 -0.28
N LEU A 24 -10.37 10.02 -0.12
CA LEU A 24 -11.02 10.56 1.05
C LEU A 24 -10.59 9.82 2.34
N ASN A 25 -10.32 10.57 3.41
CA ASN A 25 -10.14 9.96 4.74
C ASN A 25 -11.48 9.45 5.27
N CYS A 26 -11.69 8.14 5.15
CA CYS A 26 -12.93 7.49 5.53
C CYS A 26 -13.18 7.46 7.04
N LEU A 27 -12.21 7.75 7.91
CA LEU A 27 -12.47 7.91 9.34
C LEU A 27 -13.14 9.24 9.68
N LYS A 28 -12.76 10.32 8.97
CA LYS A 28 -13.33 11.65 9.21
C LYS A 28 -14.61 11.92 8.45
N ALA A 29 -14.75 11.35 7.27
CA ALA A 29 -15.89 11.59 6.42
C ALA A 29 -17.13 10.83 6.92
N ASP A 30 -18.30 11.46 6.79
CA ASP A 30 -19.57 10.78 6.96
C ASP A 30 -19.84 9.79 5.80
N TYR A 31 -20.74 8.85 6.03
CA TYR A 31 -21.07 7.81 5.06
C TYR A 31 -21.68 8.35 3.77
N GLU A 32 -22.40 9.47 3.83
CA GLU A 32 -22.95 10.08 2.64
C GLU A 32 -21.86 10.56 1.68
N ARG A 33 -20.83 11.20 2.24
CA ARG A 33 -19.66 11.65 1.48
C ARG A 33 -18.81 10.49 0.98
N ILE A 34 -18.64 9.44 1.80
CA ILE A 34 -17.90 8.24 1.41
C ILE A 34 -18.55 7.58 0.19
N PHE A 35 -19.86 7.33 0.24
CA PHE A 35 -20.57 6.63 -0.84
C PHE A 35 -20.93 7.51 -2.06
N LYS A 36 -20.66 8.82 -2.00
CA LYS A 36 -20.63 9.70 -3.17
C LYS A 36 -19.28 9.69 -3.91
N SER A 37 -18.25 9.09 -3.33
CA SER A 37 -16.93 9.00 -3.95
C SER A 37 -16.88 7.82 -4.93
N ASP A 38 -16.81 8.12 -6.23
CA ASP A 38 -16.77 7.10 -7.29
C ASP A 38 -15.59 6.14 -7.08
N ILE A 39 -14.41 6.65 -6.73
CA ILE A 39 -13.23 5.79 -6.53
C ILE A 39 -13.42 4.80 -5.38
N ILE A 40 -14.11 5.18 -4.31
CA ILE A 40 -14.38 4.29 -3.17
C ILE A 40 -15.42 3.25 -3.57
N THR A 41 -16.51 3.66 -4.21
CA THR A 41 -17.55 2.73 -4.65
C THR A 41 -17.06 1.77 -5.72
N ASP A 42 -16.19 2.21 -6.61
CA ASP A 42 -15.57 1.35 -7.62
C ASP A 42 -14.60 0.35 -6.99
N LEU A 43 -13.79 0.76 -6.01
CA LEU A 43 -12.93 -0.16 -5.25
C LEU A 43 -13.76 -1.26 -4.57
N ILE A 44 -14.87 -0.90 -3.92
CA ILE A 44 -15.77 -1.87 -3.27
C ILE A 44 -16.39 -2.83 -4.30
N ARG A 45 -16.84 -2.32 -5.45
CA ARG A 45 -17.40 -3.14 -6.53
C ARG A 45 -16.37 -4.10 -7.12
N VAL A 46 -15.12 -3.65 -7.28
CA VAL A 46 -14.02 -4.50 -7.77
C VAL A 46 -13.69 -5.59 -6.76
N LEU A 47 -13.71 -5.31 -5.45
CA LEU A 47 -13.54 -6.32 -4.42
C LEU A 47 -14.64 -7.39 -4.46
N GLY A 48 -15.89 -6.98 -4.66
CA GLY A 48 -17.04 -7.85 -4.86
C GLY A 48 -17.72 -8.31 -3.58
N CYS A 49 -17.08 -8.18 -2.42
CA CYS A 49 -17.59 -8.67 -1.13
C CYS A 49 -18.61 -7.74 -0.43
N GLY A 50 -18.93 -6.59 -1.00
CA GLY A 50 -19.83 -5.61 -0.38
C GLY A 50 -19.19 -4.84 0.79
N VAL A 51 -20.04 -4.27 1.65
CA VAL A 51 -19.61 -3.45 2.80
C VAL A 51 -20.27 -3.93 4.10
N GLU A 52 -19.52 -3.87 5.21
CA GLU A 52 -20.01 -4.27 6.54
C GLU A 52 -20.91 -3.21 7.20
N VAL A 53 -20.85 -1.98 6.65
CA VAL A 53 -21.67 -0.87 7.16
C VAL A 53 -22.98 -0.80 6.40
N GLN A 54 -24.11 -0.98 7.14
CA GLN A 54 -25.44 -0.85 6.60
C GLN A 54 -26.02 0.53 6.92
N THR A 55 -26.22 1.36 5.89
CA THR A 55 -26.86 2.67 6.01
C THR A 55 -27.92 2.83 4.93
N LYS A 56 -28.82 3.80 5.10
CA LYS A 56 -29.80 4.13 4.03
C LYS A 56 -29.13 4.55 2.70
N LYS A 57 -27.86 4.89 2.72
CA LYS A 57 -27.06 5.35 1.56
C LYS A 57 -26.30 4.20 0.87
N THR A 58 -26.26 3.01 1.48
CA THR A 58 -25.61 1.82 0.89
C THR A 58 -26.51 1.02 -0.05
N LYS A 59 -27.67 1.58 -0.47
CA LYS A 59 -28.68 0.86 -1.28
C LYS A 59 -28.13 0.24 -2.56
N ASP A 60 -27.08 0.83 -3.15
CA ASP A 60 -26.47 0.37 -4.39
C ASP A 60 -25.24 -0.54 -4.15
N LEU A 61 -24.90 -0.81 -2.90
CA LEU A 61 -23.82 -1.71 -2.51
C LEU A 61 -24.39 -2.90 -1.73
N SER A 62 -23.93 -4.10 -2.08
CA SER A 62 -24.35 -5.31 -1.37
C SER A 62 -23.89 -5.31 0.09
N ALA A 63 -24.64 -5.99 0.94
CA ALA A 63 -24.18 -6.34 2.28
C ALA A 63 -22.90 -7.19 2.17
N PHE A 64 -22.04 -7.10 3.18
CA PHE A 64 -20.79 -7.82 3.19
C PHE A 64 -21.03 -9.33 3.20
N ASP A 65 -20.34 -10.00 2.30
CA ASP A 65 -20.26 -11.45 2.23
C ASP A 65 -18.88 -11.84 1.72
N LEU A 66 -18.09 -12.47 2.57
CA LEU A 66 -16.71 -12.84 2.26
C LEU A 66 -16.62 -13.85 1.10
N GLU A 67 -17.63 -14.71 0.94
CA GLU A 67 -17.67 -15.70 -0.16
C GLU A 67 -17.74 -15.04 -1.54
N ASN A 68 -18.25 -13.82 -1.61
CA ASN A 68 -18.31 -13.02 -2.83
C ASN A 68 -17.01 -12.26 -3.13
N LEU A 69 -15.99 -12.35 -2.27
CA LEU A 69 -14.68 -11.74 -2.54
C LEU A 69 -14.07 -12.37 -3.79
N ARG A 70 -13.76 -11.55 -4.78
CA ARG A 70 -13.25 -12.01 -6.09
C ARG A 70 -11.75 -12.31 -6.08
N TRP A 71 -11.04 -11.93 -5.03
CA TRP A 71 -9.58 -11.93 -4.96
C TRP A 71 -9.09 -12.64 -3.71
N ASN A 72 -8.11 -13.51 -3.86
CA ASN A 72 -7.48 -14.14 -2.71
C ASN A 72 -6.40 -13.26 -2.05
N LYS A 73 -5.98 -12.17 -2.70
CA LYS A 73 -5.10 -11.13 -2.15
C LYS A 73 -5.49 -9.76 -2.69
N VAL A 74 -5.60 -8.80 -1.80
CA VAL A 74 -5.75 -7.37 -2.10
C VAL A 74 -4.41 -6.72 -1.79
N ILE A 75 -3.67 -6.32 -2.83
CA ILE A 75 -2.30 -5.85 -2.70
C ILE A 75 -2.26 -4.35 -2.97
N ILE A 76 -1.89 -3.57 -1.96
CA ILE A 76 -1.70 -2.13 -2.10
C ILE A 76 -0.27 -1.88 -2.59
N CYS A 77 -0.16 -1.27 -3.76
CA CYS A 77 1.11 -0.93 -4.39
C CYS A 77 1.18 0.58 -4.59
N THR A 78 2.13 1.23 -3.92
CA THR A 78 2.35 2.68 -3.97
C THR A 78 3.83 2.98 -4.11
N ASP A 79 4.14 4.21 -4.53
CA ASP A 79 5.52 4.69 -4.55
C ASP A 79 6.13 4.64 -3.15
N ALA A 80 7.44 4.47 -3.08
CA ALA A 80 8.19 4.39 -1.82
C ALA A 80 8.58 5.80 -1.32
N ASP A 81 7.62 6.71 -1.28
CA ASP A 81 7.76 8.08 -0.82
C ASP A 81 6.65 8.47 0.17
N VAL A 82 6.71 9.68 0.70
CA VAL A 82 5.74 10.18 1.70
C VAL A 82 4.31 10.25 1.15
N ASP A 83 4.12 10.58 -0.12
CA ASP A 83 2.81 10.62 -0.76
C ASP A 83 2.26 9.21 -0.97
N GLY A 84 3.08 8.27 -1.41
CA GLY A 84 2.74 6.87 -1.52
C GLY A 84 2.36 6.25 -0.17
N TYR A 85 3.08 6.57 0.89
CA TYR A 85 2.75 6.12 2.25
C TYR A 85 1.41 6.69 2.72
N GLN A 86 1.10 7.94 2.40
CA GLN A 86 -0.19 8.53 2.73
C GLN A 86 -1.34 7.90 1.94
N ILE A 87 -1.17 7.67 0.63
CA ILE A 87 -2.17 6.98 -0.21
C ILE A 87 -2.46 5.59 0.34
N ARG A 88 -1.42 4.82 0.64
CA ARG A 88 -1.51 3.49 1.25
C ARG A 88 -2.31 3.52 2.55
N THR A 89 -2.00 4.47 3.43
CA THR A 89 -2.68 4.64 4.72
C THR A 89 -4.16 4.96 4.53
N LEU A 90 -4.51 5.81 3.57
CA LEU A 90 -5.91 6.14 3.28
C LEU A 90 -6.69 4.95 2.71
N ILE A 91 -6.06 4.13 1.86
CA ILE A 91 -6.68 2.89 1.36
C ILE A 91 -6.90 1.89 2.50
N LEU A 92 -5.92 1.70 3.37
CA LEU A 92 -6.06 0.86 4.56
C LEU A 92 -7.19 1.37 5.48
N THR A 93 -7.29 2.68 5.66
CA THR A 93 -8.37 3.31 6.45
C THR A 93 -9.75 3.05 5.83
N MET A 94 -9.86 3.10 4.51
CA MET A 94 -11.09 2.76 3.79
C MET A 94 -11.48 1.30 4.04
N ILE A 95 -10.55 0.37 3.89
CA ILE A 95 -10.80 -1.06 4.11
C ILE A 95 -11.16 -1.31 5.57
N TYR A 96 -10.40 -0.75 6.51
CA TYR A 96 -10.65 -0.85 7.94
C TYR A 96 -12.07 -0.38 8.32
N ARG A 97 -12.55 0.71 7.72
CA ARG A 97 -13.86 1.26 8.03
C ARG A 97 -15.02 0.55 7.36
N LEU A 98 -14.83 0.09 6.12
CA LEU A 98 -15.92 -0.43 5.29
C LEU A 98 -15.96 -1.96 5.20
N CYS A 99 -14.80 -2.61 5.32
CA CYS A 99 -14.64 -4.06 5.18
C CYS A 99 -13.53 -4.56 6.12
N PRO A 100 -13.63 -4.33 7.46
CA PRO A 100 -12.57 -4.71 8.41
C PRO A 100 -12.26 -6.21 8.41
N THR A 101 -13.23 -7.06 8.10
CA THR A 101 -13.02 -8.51 7.97
C THR A 101 -11.92 -8.87 6.97
N LEU A 102 -11.73 -8.08 5.89
CA LEU A 102 -10.64 -8.33 4.93
C LEU A 102 -9.24 -8.20 5.57
N ILE A 103 -9.09 -7.32 6.55
CA ILE A 103 -7.83 -7.17 7.30
C ILE A 103 -7.73 -8.30 8.34
N GLN A 104 -8.79 -8.58 9.08
CA GLN A 104 -8.82 -9.60 10.13
C GLN A 104 -8.50 -10.98 9.59
N GLU A 105 -9.08 -11.34 8.45
CA GLU A 105 -8.87 -12.63 7.76
C GLU A 105 -7.59 -12.66 6.91
N GLY A 106 -6.84 -11.55 6.86
CA GLY A 106 -5.52 -11.51 6.22
C GLY A 106 -5.52 -11.52 4.70
N TYR A 107 -6.51 -10.91 4.08
CA TYR A 107 -6.57 -10.73 2.62
C TYR A 107 -5.80 -9.52 2.12
N VAL A 108 -5.41 -8.60 3.01
CA VAL A 108 -4.80 -7.32 2.64
C VAL A 108 -3.28 -7.39 2.80
N TYR A 109 -2.59 -6.94 1.77
CA TYR A 109 -1.13 -6.92 1.70
C TYR A 109 -0.62 -5.57 1.19
N ILE A 110 0.61 -5.24 1.55
CA ILE A 110 1.37 -4.12 1.01
C ILE A 110 2.51 -4.71 0.18
N ALA A 111 2.64 -4.28 -1.08
CA ALA A 111 3.80 -4.61 -1.89
C ALA A 111 4.98 -3.73 -1.49
N GLU A 112 6.13 -4.34 -1.23
CA GLU A 112 7.38 -3.61 -1.07
C GLU A 112 7.98 -3.33 -2.45
N SER A 113 8.28 -2.05 -2.71
CA SER A 113 9.00 -1.63 -3.90
C SER A 113 10.47 -1.40 -3.56
N PRO A 114 11.43 -1.81 -4.42
CA PRO A 114 12.84 -1.58 -4.15
C PRO A 114 13.16 -0.08 -4.15
N LEU A 115 14.04 0.33 -3.24
CA LEU A 115 14.57 1.69 -3.18
C LEU A 115 15.77 1.88 -4.11
N TYR A 116 16.51 0.79 -4.37
CA TYR A 116 17.72 0.83 -5.17
C TYR A 116 17.79 -0.32 -6.16
N GLU A 117 18.24 0.01 -7.36
CA GLU A 117 18.68 -0.91 -8.39
C GLU A 117 20.19 -0.83 -8.49
N ILE A 118 20.89 -1.96 -8.36
CA ILE A 118 22.34 -2.08 -8.36
C ILE A 118 22.73 -2.98 -9.51
N THR A 119 23.36 -2.43 -10.54
CA THR A 119 23.76 -3.19 -11.73
C THR A 119 25.26 -3.33 -11.80
N CYS A 120 25.72 -4.57 -12.04
CA CYS A 120 27.10 -4.91 -12.31
C CYS A 120 27.18 -5.82 -13.54
N LYS A 121 27.72 -5.31 -14.63
CA LYS A 121 27.69 -5.98 -15.95
C LYS A 121 26.27 -6.36 -16.33
N ASP A 122 26.00 -7.66 -16.52
CA ASP A 122 24.69 -8.19 -16.97
C ASP A 122 23.78 -8.63 -15.80
N LYS A 123 24.15 -8.31 -14.54
CA LYS A 123 23.38 -8.70 -13.36
C LYS A 123 22.88 -7.48 -12.61
N THR A 124 21.61 -7.54 -12.21
CA THR A 124 20.94 -6.52 -11.41
C THR A 124 20.49 -7.11 -10.08
N TRP A 125 20.72 -6.34 -9.01
CA TRP A 125 20.24 -6.62 -7.66
C TRP A 125 19.33 -5.49 -7.22
N PHE A 126 18.35 -5.82 -6.40
CA PHE A 126 17.42 -4.86 -5.82
C PHE A 126 17.60 -4.80 -4.32
N ALA A 127 17.68 -3.59 -3.78
CA ALA A 127 17.73 -3.35 -2.35
C ALA A 127 16.50 -2.56 -1.91
N TYR A 128 15.88 -2.99 -0.81
CA TYR A 128 14.66 -2.41 -0.27
C TYR A 128 14.95 -1.51 0.94
N THR A 129 16.19 -1.55 1.44
CA THR A 129 16.68 -0.71 2.52
C THR A 129 18.12 -0.26 2.25
N ASP A 130 18.57 0.78 2.94
CA ASP A 130 19.98 1.21 2.89
C ASP A 130 20.94 0.14 3.42
N ALA A 131 20.51 -0.65 4.41
CA ALA A 131 21.27 -1.78 4.91
C ALA A 131 21.49 -2.85 3.83
N GLU A 132 20.42 -3.28 3.13
CA GLU A 132 20.52 -4.23 2.03
C GLU A 132 21.42 -3.70 0.90
N LYS A 133 21.28 -2.42 0.54
CA LYS A 133 22.17 -1.77 -0.45
C LYS A 133 23.62 -1.89 -0.03
N THR A 134 23.94 -1.55 1.22
CA THR A 134 25.29 -1.59 1.76
C THR A 134 25.87 -3.01 1.70
N GLU A 135 25.08 -4.01 2.06
CA GLU A 135 25.50 -5.42 1.98
C GLU A 135 25.78 -5.88 0.54
N ILE A 136 24.91 -5.49 -0.42
CA ILE A 136 25.09 -5.84 -1.83
C ILE A 136 26.35 -5.18 -2.38
N VAL A 137 26.56 -3.90 -2.11
CA VAL A 137 27.77 -3.17 -2.54
C VAL A 137 29.02 -3.81 -1.96
N LYS A 138 29.03 -4.19 -0.67
CA LYS A 138 30.15 -4.89 -0.04
C LYS A 138 30.45 -6.24 -0.68
N LYS A 139 29.43 -7.02 -1.03
CA LYS A 139 29.60 -8.32 -1.74
C LYS A 139 30.16 -8.16 -3.15
N LEU A 140 30.01 -6.99 -3.76
CA LEU A 140 30.46 -6.66 -5.11
C LEU A 140 31.69 -5.74 -5.11
N GLU A 141 32.40 -5.65 -3.97
CA GLU A 141 33.57 -4.80 -3.83
C GLU A 141 34.62 -5.07 -4.91
N GLY A 142 35.26 -3.98 -5.42
CA GLY A 142 36.22 -4.03 -6.52
C GLY A 142 35.60 -4.16 -7.92
N ARG A 143 34.30 -4.18 -8.05
CA ARG A 143 33.59 -4.19 -9.35
C ARG A 143 33.02 -2.81 -9.68
N LYS A 144 32.90 -2.52 -10.98
CA LYS A 144 32.23 -1.29 -11.43
C LYS A 144 30.72 -1.48 -11.27
N LEU A 145 30.10 -0.67 -10.41
CA LEU A 145 28.68 -0.70 -10.11
C LEU A 145 27.99 0.54 -10.67
N SER A 146 26.77 0.35 -11.16
CA SER A 146 25.78 1.43 -11.37
C SER A 146 24.70 1.28 -10.29
N ILE A 147 24.45 2.35 -9.52
CA ILE A 147 23.46 2.35 -8.46
C ILE A 147 22.44 3.45 -8.79
N ASN A 148 21.21 3.03 -9.06
CA ASN A 148 20.09 3.92 -9.33
C ASN A 148 19.12 3.88 -8.14
N ARG A 149 18.68 5.05 -7.68
CA ARG A 149 17.59 5.14 -6.70
C ARG A 149 16.26 5.12 -7.45
N SER A 150 15.39 4.18 -7.11
CA SER A 150 14.02 4.14 -7.64
C SER A 150 13.22 5.29 -6.99
N LYS A 151 12.63 6.15 -7.81
CA LYS A 151 11.85 7.30 -7.32
C LYS A 151 10.35 7.02 -7.31
N GLY A 152 9.89 6.11 -8.16
CA GLY A 152 8.47 5.76 -8.21
C GLY A 152 8.19 4.61 -9.16
N LEU A 153 7.03 3.96 -8.97
CA LEU A 153 6.57 2.82 -9.78
C LEU A 153 6.44 3.15 -11.28
N GLY A 154 6.24 4.43 -11.61
CA GLY A 154 6.09 4.88 -12.99
C GLY A 154 7.40 4.95 -13.77
N GLU A 155 8.53 4.97 -13.09
CA GLU A 155 9.86 5.05 -13.68
C GLU A 155 10.47 3.66 -13.94
N ASN A 156 9.89 2.63 -13.31
CA ASN A 156 10.34 1.26 -13.46
C ASN A 156 9.90 0.70 -14.82
N ASP A 157 10.82 0.02 -15.52
CA ASP A 157 10.43 -0.73 -16.69
C ASP A 157 9.56 -1.94 -16.34
N PRO A 158 8.80 -2.50 -17.30
CA PRO A 158 7.90 -3.62 -17.04
C PRO A 158 8.59 -4.89 -16.53
N GLU A 159 9.82 -5.18 -16.96
CA GLU A 159 10.57 -6.36 -16.53
C GLU A 159 11.02 -6.22 -15.08
N MET A 160 11.56 -5.07 -14.71
CA MET A 160 11.87 -4.75 -13.31
C MET A 160 10.63 -4.82 -12.44
N MET A 161 9.52 -4.25 -12.88
CA MET A 161 8.25 -4.27 -12.15
C MET A 161 7.74 -5.71 -11.97
N TRP A 162 7.86 -6.56 -12.98
CA TRP A 162 7.54 -7.98 -12.85
C TRP A 162 8.41 -8.64 -11.77
N MET A 163 9.73 -8.55 -11.90
CA MET A 163 10.66 -9.22 -10.99
C MET A 163 10.54 -8.79 -9.53
N THR A 164 10.21 -7.53 -9.27
CA THR A 164 10.25 -6.96 -7.91
C THR A 164 8.88 -6.90 -7.24
N THR A 165 7.80 -6.72 -8.00
CA THR A 165 6.50 -6.34 -7.44
C THR A 165 5.35 -7.25 -7.87
N MET A 166 5.33 -7.70 -9.13
CA MET A 166 4.18 -8.42 -9.67
C MET A 166 4.34 -9.94 -9.63
N ASN A 167 5.54 -10.47 -9.81
CA ASN A 167 5.77 -11.91 -9.85
C ASN A 167 5.56 -12.56 -8.47
N PRO A 168 4.62 -13.50 -8.32
CA PRO A 168 4.35 -14.17 -7.05
C PRO A 168 5.56 -14.88 -6.44
N ALA A 169 6.51 -15.32 -7.26
CA ALA A 169 7.69 -16.06 -6.80
C ALA A 169 8.80 -15.16 -6.20
N THR A 170 8.84 -13.88 -6.59
CA THR A 170 9.96 -12.98 -6.25
C THR A 170 9.55 -11.73 -5.50
N ARG A 171 8.27 -11.32 -5.61
CA ARG A 171 7.76 -10.13 -4.93
C ARG A 171 7.81 -10.26 -3.41
N ARG A 172 7.99 -9.15 -2.74
CA ARG A 172 7.90 -9.05 -1.28
C ARG A 172 6.55 -8.45 -0.89
N LEU A 173 5.81 -9.14 -0.04
CA LEU A 173 4.53 -8.68 0.49
C LEU A 173 4.57 -8.63 2.01
N ILE A 174 4.12 -7.52 2.57
CA ILE A 174 3.82 -7.40 3.99
C ILE A 174 2.34 -7.69 4.18
N LYS A 175 2.00 -8.74 4.91
CA LYS A 175 0.62 -9.05 5.27
C LYS A 175 0.15 -8.07 6.33
N VAL A 176 -0.99 -7.42 6.07
CA VAL A 176 -1.60 -6.50 7.03
C VAL A 176 -2.47 -7.30 7.99
N MET A 177 -1.97 -7.49 9.22
CA MET A 177 -2.70 -8.20 10.28
C MET A 177 -2.68 -7.36 11.55
N PRO A 178 -3.83 -7.14 12.21
CA PRO A 178 -3.84 -6.55 13.54
C PRO A 178 -3.34 -7.59 14.55
N GLU A 179 -2.34 -7.23 15.36
CA GLU A 179 -1.93 -8.05 16.50
C GLU A 179 -2.93 -7.93 17.66
N ASP A 180 -3.49 -6.72 17.81
CA ASP A 180 -4.45 -6.34 18.82
C ASP A 180 -5.46 -5.37 18.22
N MET A 181 -6.74 -5.75 18.21
CA MET A 181 -7.81 -4.95 17.60
C MET A 181 -8.06 -3.65 18.34
N GLU A 182 -7.99 -3.64 19.68
CA GLU A 182 -8.20 -2.43 20.46
C GLU A 182 -7.08 -1.42 20.22
N ARG A 183 -5.84 -1.87 20.24
CA ARG A 183 -4.68 -1.04 19.90
C ARG A 183 -4.74 -0.54 18.45
N THR A 184 -5.19 -1.37 17.52
CA THR A 184 -5.38 -0.99 16.12
C THR A 184 -6.38 0.14 15.99
N MET A 185 -7.53 0.05 16.67
CA MET A 185 -8.51 1.14 16.71
C MET A 185 -7.92 2.44 17.26
N GLN A 186 -7.22 2.35 18.39
CA GLN A 186 -6.58 3.52 19.02
C GLN A 186 -5.58 4.20 18.09
N VAL A 187 -4.78 3.44 17.35
CA VAL A 187 -3.79 3.97 16.39
C VAL A 187 -4.49 4.64 15.21
N PHE A 188 -5.52 4.03 14.63
CA PHE A 188 -6.30 4.65 13.56
C PHE A 188 -6.97 5.96 14.02
N ASP A 189 -7.61 5.97 15.18
CA ASP A 189 -8.26 7.15 15.74
C ASP A 189 -7.24 8.26 16.05
N LEU A 190 -6.09 7.91 16.62
CA LEU A 190 -5.03 8.85 16.94
C LEU A 190 -4.45 9.50 15.68
N LEU A 191 -4.07 8.68 14.68
CA LEU A 191 -3.34 9.16 13.50
C LEU A 191 -4.27 9.79 12.45
N LEU A 192 -5.49 9.30 12.31
CA LEU A 192 -6.39 9.64 11.20
C LEU A 192 -7.74 10.22 11.66
N GLY A 193 -8.08 10.11 12.93
CA GLY A 193 -9.27 10.67 13.55
C GLY A 193 -9.20 12.18 13.77
N ASP A 194 -10.08 12.71 14.63
CA ASP A 194 -10.22 14.15 14.86
C ASP A 194 -9.34 14.72 15.98
N ASN A 195 -8.66 13.85 16.76
CA ASN A 195 -7.79 14.28 17.87
C ASN A 195 -6.46 14.85 17.34
N LEU A 196 -6.49 16.12 16.92
CA LEU A 196 -5.31 16.80 16.39
C LEU A 196 -4.21 16.97 17.46
N GLN A 197 -4.58 17.27 18.72
CA GLN A 197 -3.59 17.47 19.78
C GLN A 197 -2.89 16.16 20.11
N GLY A 198 -3.63 15.07 20.31
CA GLY A 198 -3.04 13.76 20.57
C GLY A 198 -2.09 13.30 19.44
N ARG A 199 -2.40 13.64 18.19
CA ARG A 199 -1.51 13.35 17.06
C ARG A 199 -0.21 14.17 17.12
N LYS A 200 -0.27 15.45 17.48
CA LYS A 200 0.91 16.29 17.68
C LYS A 200 1.79 15.76 18.79
N ASP A 201 1.18 15.38 19.91
CA ASP A 201 1.89 14.84 21.06
C ASP A 201 2.57 13.50 20.70
N HIS A 202 1.85 12.62 20.00
CA HIS A 202 2.41 11.37 19.52
C HIS A 202 3.61 11.56 18.57
N ILE A 203 3.52 12.54 17.66
CA ILE A 203 4.65 12.88 16.76
C ILE A 203 5.82 13.43 17.55
N ALA A 204 5.59 14.31 18.52
CA ALA A 204 6.64 14.85 19.36
C ALA A 204 7.37 13.77 20.18
N GLU A 205 6.63 12.81 20.71
CA GLU A 205 7.17 11.71 21.53
C GLU A 205 7.86 10.61 20.70
N ASN A 206 7.38 10.35 19.48
CA ASN A 206 7.80 9.18 18.71
C ASN A 206 8.49 9.53 17.39
N GLY A 207 8.41 10.77 16.91
CA GLY A 207 8.90 11.15 15.57
C GLY A 207 10.39 10.87 15.37
N TYR A 208 11.20 10.98 16.43
CA TYR A 208 12.64 10.69 16.37
C TYR A 208 12.96 9.25 15.92
N LYS A 209 12.04 8.30 16.12
CA LYS A 209 12.19 6.89 15.68
C LYS A 209 12.14 6.71 14.17
N TYR A 210 11.66 7.72 13.45
CA TYR A 210 11.40 7.68 12.02
C TYR A 210 12.20 8.73 11.23
N LEU A 211 13.20 9.35 11.86
CA LEU A 211 14.03 10.39 11.21
C LEU A 211 14.73 9.88 9.94
N ASP A 212 15.16 8.62 9.95
CA ASP A 212 15.81 7.99 8.79
C ASP A 212 14.86 7.71 7.61
N GLN A 213 13.55 7.83 7.85
CA GLN A 213 12.50 7.63 6.85
C GLN A 213 11.94 8.96 6.31
N LEU A 214 12.37 10.08 6.87
CA LEU A 214 11.97 11.39 6.38
C LEU A 214 12.71 11.68 5.07
N ASP A 215 11.93 12.00 4.05
CA ASP A 215 12.49 12.55 2.81
C ASP A 215 12.89 14.01 3.07
N VAL A 216 14.18 14.22 3.29
CA VAL A 216 14.78 15.55 3.53
C VAL A 216 15.32 16.07 2.21
N SER A 217 14.46 16.13 1.18
CA SER A 217 14.77 16.72 -0.12
C SER A 217 14.36 18.18 -0.18
#